data_e0781deddde174b626c16649586fe68c
#
_entry.id   e0781deddde174b626c16649586fe68c
#
_cell.length_a   1.000
_cell.length_b   1.000
_cell.length_c   1.000
_cell.angle_alpha   90.00
_cell.angle_beta   90.00
_cell.angle_gamma   90.00
#
_symmetry.space_group_name_H-M   'P 1'
#
loop_
_entity.id
_entity.type
_entity.pdbx_description
1 polymer ?
#
loop_
_entity_poly.entity_id
_entity_poly.type
_entity_poly.pdbx_seq_one_letter_code
_entity_poly.pdbx_strand_id
1 'polypeptide(L)'
;MLCVDFLNTLYKLEINRTFIEHQKKYAIKKLNKYTNINMKNEKKIDPFGFREYDARWLFPESINELGIESVGKGFGTQVVKKNKSPTVIVGHDYRSYSENVKKNFVKGLMSTGCNVKDIGLCLSPTVYFSQFKLNSDAVAMITASHNENGWTGIKMGIEKGLTHCKEEMSDLKDIVLNEKFVSGSGKYEEIKEFNKVYIKELTKNKLKKKLKVVAACGNGTAGIFAPEILKGIGCDVIELDCNLDYTFPRYNPNPEDMEMLHEIAKCVKENNADVGFGFDGDGDRVGVIDNNGNEIFADKIGLLIARNISNTHKNSKFIVDVKSTGLFASDEILKKNNCKTVYWKTGHSYIKRKVNEENAIAGFEKSGHFFFNKPLGFGFDDGINSAIQVCNLLDSQSHKLSSLIENLPTTYQSPTMGPFCKDDEKYKVIEDLITKINNLKKQNFKIK
;
A
#
# COMPACT_ATOMS: atom_id res chain seq x y z
N MET A 1 1.97 -29.81 27.71
CA MET A 1 0.54 -29.54 27.98
C MET A 1 0.33 -28.35 28.92
N LEU A 2 0.92 -28.28 30.09
CA LEU A 2 0.74 -27.17 31.06
C LEU A 2 1.17 -25.77 30.55
N CYS A 3 2.19 -25.65 29.70
CA CYS A 3 2.65 -24.36 29.17
C CYS A 3 1.68 -23.72 28.12
N VAL A 4 0.98 -24.56 27.36
CA VAL A 4 0.03 -24.06 26.33
C VAL A 4 -1.24 -23.52 26.99
N ASP A 5 -1.71 -24.15 28.05
CA ASP A 5 -2.89 -23.70 28.82
C ASP A 5 -2.62 -22.42 29.60
N PHE A 6 -1.40 -22.22 30.08
CA PHE A 6 -0.98 -20.99 30.76
C PHE A 6 -0.89 -19.81 29.77
N LEU A 7 -0.33 -20.02 28.58
CA LEU A 7 -0.25 -19.01 27.52
C LEU A 7 -1.64 -18.64 26.99
N ASN A 8 -2.54 -19.62 26.81
CA ASN A 8 -3.92 -19.38 26.41
C ASN A 8 -4.72 -18.62 27.47
N THR A 9 -4.43 -18.84 28.75
CA THR A 9 -5.08 -18.11 29.85
C THR A 9 -4.58 -16.67 29.92
N LEU A 10 -3.29 -16.43 29.75
CA LEU A 10 -2.72 -15.08 29.66
C LEU A 10 -3.26 -14.31 28.44
N TYR A 11 -3.34 -14.96 27.30
CA TYR A 11 -3.89 -14.37 26.07
C TYR A 11 -5.37 -13.97 26.24
N LYS A 12 -6.20 -14.82 26.86
CA LYS A 12 -7.60 -14.49 27.18
C LYS A 12 -7.75 -13.36 28.21
N LEU A 13 -6.84 -13.26 29.18
CA LEU A 13 -6.85 -12.18 30.16
C LEU A 13 -6.43 -10.83 29.56
N GLU A 14 -5.48 -10.85 28.64
CA GLU A 14 -5.03 -9.64 27.93
C GLU A 14 -6.09 -9.11 26.95
N ILE A 15 -6.77 -10.00 26.21
CA ILE A 15 -7.89 -9.64 25.33
C ILE A 15 -9.04 -9.03 26.15
N ASN A 16 -9.39 -9.61 27.31
CA ASN A 16 -10.43 -9.05 28.17
C ASN A 16 -10.06 -7.66 28.72
N ARG A 17 -8.79 -7.44 29.05
CA ARG A 17 -8.32 -6.15 29.55
C ARG A 17 -8.37 -5.08 28.46
N THR A 18 -7.93 -5.40 27.25
CA THR A 18 -7.98 -4.53 26.07
C THR A 18 -9.43 -4.22 25.69
N PHE A 19 -10.32 -5.20 25.73
CA PHE A 19 -11.76 -5.03 25.46
C PHE A 19 -12.43 -4.12 26.50
N ILE A 20 -12.14 -4.28 27.79
CA ILE A 20 -12.68 -3.44 28.87
C ILE A 20 -12.15 -2.01 28.78
N GLU A 21 -10.87 -1.82 28.44
CA GLU A 21 -10.31 -0.48 28.21
C GLU A 21 -10.93 0.18 26.97
N HIS A 22 -11.18 -0.57 25.92
CA HIS A 22 -11.87 -0.08 24.73
C HIS A 22 -13.32 0.35 25.05
N GLN A 23 -14.05 -0.46 25.82
CA GLN A 23 -15.41 -0.13 26.26
C GLN A 23 -15.44 1.08 27.20
N LYS A 24 -14.46 1.23 28.10
CA LYS A 24 -14.32 2.43 28.95
C LYS A 24 -14.01 3.68 28.13
N LYS A 25 -13.10 3.61 27.15
CA LYS A 25 -12.82 4.70 26.21
C LYS A 25 -14.08 5.07 25.40
N TYR A 26 -14.85 4.08 24.95
CA TYR A 26 -16.11 4.31 24.22
C TYR A 26 -17.18 4.99 25.09
N ALA A 27 -17.32 4.60 26.36
CA ALA A 27 -18.27 5.20 27.29
C ALA A 27 -17.86 6.64 27.66
N ILE A 28 -16.58 6.92 27.90
CA ILE A 28 -16.05 8.26 28.12
C ILE A 28 -16.25 9.14 26.86
N LYS A 29 -16.03 8.57 25.68
CA LYS A 29 -16.26 9.25 24.40
C LYS A 29 -17.73 9.65 24.21
N LYS A 30 -18.67 8.82 24.67
CA LYS A 30 -20.12 9.09 24.62
C LYS A 30 -20.54 10.18 25.61
N LEU A 31 -19.94 10.26 26.80
CA LEU A 31 -20.16 11.34 27.77
C LEU A 31 -19.61 12.69 27.26
N ASN A 32 -18.39 12.69 26.68
CA ASN A 32 -17.78 13.91 26.15
C ASN A 32 -18.51 14.47 24.91
N LYS A 33 -19.29 13.65 24.20
CA LYS A 33 -20.12 14.09 23.07
C LYS A 33 -21.27 15.03 23.51
N TYR A 34 -21.72 14.96 24.77
CA TYR A 34 -22.78 15.82 25.30
C TYR A 34 -22.26 17.14 25.91
N THR A 35 -20.95 17.26 26.19
CA THR A 35 -20.36 18.45 26.80
C THR A 35 -19.67 19.41 25.84
N ASN A 36 -19.50 19.04 24.56
CA ASN A 36 -18.67 19.77 23.59
C ASN A 36 -19.50 20.42 22.45
N ILE A 37 -20.39 21.34 22.76
CA ILE A 37 -21.05 22.19 21.74
C ILE A 37 -20.16 23.37 21.27
N ASN A 38 -19.04 23.68 21.96
CA ASN A 38 -18.26 24.90 21.73
C ASN A 38 -16.84 24.69 21.13
N MET A 39 -16.42 23.47 20.70
CA MET A 39 -15.07 23.25 20.16
C MET A 39 -15.02 23.02 18.63
N LYS A 40 -16.01 23.49 17.87
CA LYS A 40 -16.07 23.27 16.41
C LYS A 40 -15.15 24.12 15.54
N ASN A 41 -14.40 25.08 16.09
CA ASN A 41 -13.63 26.04 15.29
C ASN A 41 -12.11 26.05 15.53
N GLU A 42 -11.56 25.09 16.27
CA GLU A 42 -10.12 25.05 16.49
C GLU A 42 -9.45 24.02 15.57
N LYS A 43 -8.35 24.45 14.93
CA LYS A 43 -7.53 23.58 14.08
C LYS A 43 -6.87 22.49 14.92
N LYS A 44 -7.02 21.24 14.49
CA LYS A 44 -6.44 20.06 15.14
C LYS A 44 -5.56 19.30 14.16
N ILE A 45 -4.30 19.14 14.51
CA ILE A 45 -3.31 18.35 13.78
C ILE A 45 -2.36 17.71 14.78
N ASP A 46 -2.37 16.37 14.87
CA ASP A 46 -1.37 15.65 15.62
C ASP A 46 -0.06 15.57 14.80
N PRO A 47 1.07 16.10 15.32
CA PRO A 47 2.37 16.05 14.64
C PRO A 47 2.89 14.64 14.32
N PHE A 48 2.44 13.62 15.07
CA PHE A 48 2.81 12.22 14.84
C PHE A 48 2.14 11.60 13.63
N GLY A 49 1.11 12.23 13.06
CA GLY A 49 0.50 11.78 11.81
C GLY A 49 1.35 11.99 10.58
N PHE A 50 2.37 12.86 10.62
CA PHE A 50 3.38 12.94 9.57
C PHE A 50 4.36 11.78 9.73
N ARG A 51 4.16 10.71 8.96
CA ARG A 51 5.00 9.52 8.97
C ARG A 51 6.25 9.71 8.10
N GLU A 52 7.01 8.64 7.88
CA GLU A 52 8.29 8.72 7.17
C GLU A 52 8.13 9.01 5.67
N TYR A 53 7.03 8.56 5.04
CA TYR A 53 6.79 8.74 3.60
C TYR A 53 5.31 8.92 3.23
N ASP A 54 4.41 8.94 4.20
CA ASP A 54 3.00 9.29 4.04
C ASP A 54 2.47 10.02 5.28
N ALA A 55 1.21 10.39 5.27
CA ALA A 55 0.56 11.01 6.40
C ALA A 55 -0.66 10.20 6.83
N ARG A 56 -0.83 9.96 8.14
CA ARG A 56 -1.91 9.15 8.71
C ARG A 56 -2.42 9.67 10.05
N TRP A 57 -3.73 9.80 10.18
CA TRP A 57 -4.41 10.28 11.40
C TRP A 57 -5.72 9.55 11.64
N LEU A 58 -6.16 9.51 12.89
CA LEU A 58 -7.55 9.26 13.25
C LEU A 58 -8.38 10.53 12.93
N PHE A 59 -9.43 10.38 12.14
CA PHE A 59 -10.32 11.45 11.74
C PHE A 59 -11.71 11.29 12.39
N PRO A 60 -12.24 12.32 13.07
CA PRO A 60 -11.69 13.68 13.27
C PRO A 60 -10.87 13.84 14.56
N GLU A 61 -10.45 12.75 15.21
CA GLU A 61 -9.86 12.79 16.55
C GLU A 61 -8.43 13.37 16.61
N SER A 62 -7.55 12.98 15.67
CA SER A 62 -6.14 13.43 15.63
C SER A 62 -5.91 14.52 14.59
N ILE A 63 -6.80 14.60 13.58
CA ILE A 63 -6.85 15.68 12.60
C ILE A 63 -8.31 15.99 12.27
N ASN A 64 -8.66 17.27 12.15
CA ASN A 64 -9.98 17.70 11.70
C ASN A 64 -9.91 18.36 10.31
N GLU A 65 -11.03 18.83 9.79
CA GLU A 65 -11.14 19.46 8.47
C GLU A 65 -10.19 20.65 8.30
N LEU A 66 -10.03 21.50 9.32
CA LEU A 66 -9.09 22.62 9.29
C LEU A 66 -7.63 22.16 9.29
N GLY A 67 -7.34 21.05 9.97
CA GLY A 67 -6.06 20.38 9.92
C GLY A 67 -5.75 19.84 8.53
N ILE A 68 -6.69 19.19 7.90
CA ILE A 68 -6.58 18.68 6.52
C ILE A 68 -6.37 19.84 5.53
N GLU A 69 -7.11 20.95 5.67
CA GLU A 69 -6.89 22.15 4.84
C GLU A 69 -5.45 22.68 5.01
N SER A 70 -4.94 22.68 6.24
CA SER A 70 -3.54 23.11 6.49
C SER A 70 -2.51 22.16 5.86
N VAL A 71 -2.75 20.83 5.85
CA VAL A 71 -1.90 19.88 5.11
C VAL A 71 -1.95 20.17 3.61
N GLY A 72 -3.12 20.47 3.06
CA GLY A 72 -3.27 20.91 1.67
C GLY A 72 -2.48 22.17 1.35
N LYS A 73 -2.50 23.18 2.24
CA LYS A 73 -1.66 24.41 2.13
C LYS A 73 -0.16 24.08 2.18
N GLY A 74 0.23 23.19 3.08
CA GLY A 74 1.62 22.75 3.20
C GLY A 74 2.13 22.08 1.94
N PHE A 75 1.39 21.08 1.44
CA PHE A 75 1.74 20.39 0.21
C PHE A 75 1.72 21.32 -1.00
N GLY A 76 0.69 22.16 -1.13
CA GLY A 76 0.65 23.19 -2.19
C GLY A 76 1.83 24.13 -2.14
N THR A 77 2.28 24.53 -0.95
CA THR A 77 3.51 25.35 -0.78
C THR A 77 4.75 24.62 -1.29
N GLN A 78 4.91 23.32 -1.02
CA GLN A 78 6.02 22.54 -1.56
C GLN A 78 5.99 22.48 -3.09
N VAL A 79 4.81 22.28 -3.66
CA VAL A 79 4.64 22.16 -5.13
C VAL A 79 4.92 23.49 -5.83
N VAL A 80 4.37 24.60 -5.32
CA VAL A 80 4.57 25.96 -5.88
C VAL A 80 6.04 26.40 -5.81
N LYS A 81 6.78 26.01 -4.77
CA LYS A 81 8.23 26.32 -4.68
C LYS A 81 9.03 25.67 -5.82
N LYS A 82 8.57 24.53 -6.37
CA LYS A 82 9.24 23.81 -7.46
C LYS A 82 8.75 24.23 -8.85
N ASN A 83 7.47 24.60 -8.99
CA ASN A 83 6.82 24.84 -10.27
C ASN A 83 5.96 26.10 -10.26
N LYS A 84 5.97 26.88 -11.36
CA LYS A 84 5.06 28.02 -11.53
C LYS A 84 3.68 27.56 -12.01
N SER A 85 2.61 28.04 -11.35
CA SER A 85 1.21 27.64 -11.68
C SER A 85 1.01 26.12 -11.80
N PRO A 86 1.44 25.34 -10.80
CA PRO A 86 1.45 23.87 -10.93
C PRO A 86 0.05 23.28 -10.94
N THR A 87 -0.05 22.10 -11.54
CA THR A 87 -1.27 21.26 -11.52
C THR A 87 -1.04 20.06 -10.63
N VAL A 88 -1.93 19.86 -9.66
CA VAL A 88 -1.96 18.70 -8.76
C VAL A 88 -3.16 17.83 -9.09
N ILE A 89 -2.95 16.53 -9.31
CA ILE A 89 -4.05 15.57 -9.43
C ILE A 89 -4.39 15.05 -8.05
N VAL A 90 -5.69 14.98 -7.74
CA VAL A 90 -6.19 14.48 -6.46
C VAL A 90 -7.24 13.38 -6.70
N GLY A 91 -7.15 12.29 -5.92
CA GLY A 91 -8.14 11.23 -5.88
C GLY A 91 -8.39 10.78 -4.45
N HIS A 92 -9.38 9.89 -4.24
CA HIS A 92 -9.69 9.35 -2.92
C HIS A 92 -10.17 7.90 -2.97
N ASP A 93 -9.99 7.16 -1.85
CA ASP A 93 -10.52 5.83 -1.63
C ASP A 93 -12.00 5.85 -1.18
N TYR A 94 -12.60 4.66 -1.03
CA TYR A 94 -13.97 4.51 -0.59
C TYR A 94 -14.07 4.37 0.93
N ARG A 95 -14.03 5.51 1.62
CA ARG A 95 -14.38 5.62 3.04
C ARG A 95 -15.43 6.71 3.20
N SER A 96 -16.31 6.60 4.20
CA SER A 96 -17.46 7.53 4.37
C SER A 96 -17.06 9.01 4.47
N TYR A 97 -15.83 9.29 4.86
CA TYR A 97 -15.29 10.64 5.06
C TYR A 97 -14.22 11.05 4.02
N SER A 98 -13.76 10.14 3.16
CA SER A 98 -12.64 10.42 2.23
C SER A 98 -12.94 11.55 1.26
N GLU A 99 -14.18 11.65 0.75
CA GLU A 99 -14.58 12.74 -0.12
C GLU A 99 -14.55 14.10 0.61
N ASN A 100 -14.99 14.14 1.87
CA ASN A 100 -14.95 15.36 2.68
C ASN A 100 -13.51 15.78 3.00
N VAL A 101 -12.66 14.81 3.36
CA VAL A 101 -11.22 15.02 3.56
C VAL A 101 -10.59 15.57 2.29
N LYS A 102 -10.89 14.97 1.11
CA LYS A 102 -10.40 15.47 -0.18
C LYS A 102 -10.82 16.93 -0.43
N LYS A 103 -12.09 17.29 -0.21
CA LYS A 103 -12.58 18.66 -0.41
C LYS A 103 -11.81 19.68 0.41
N ASN A 104 -11.53 19.38 1.67
CA ASN A 104 -10.76 20.30 2.55
C ASN A 104 -9.29 20.37 2.14
N PHE A 105 -8.68 19.25 1.75
CA PHE A 105 -7.33 19.22 1.21
C PHE A 105 -7.19 20.05 -0.08
N VAL A 106 -8.11 19.87 -1.02
CA VAL A 106 -8.19 20.64 -2.28
C VAL A 106 -8.34 22.14 -2.01
N LYS A 107 -9.19 22.53 -1.05
CA LYS A 107 -9.33 23.93 -0.64
C LYS A 107 -7.98 24.52 -0.19
N GLY A 108 -7.22 23.76 0.60
CA GLY A 108 -5.87 24.14 1.00
C GLY A 108 -4.92 24.30 -0.19
N LEU A 109 -4.88 23.31 -1.09
CA LEU A 109 -4.06 23.36 -2.31
C LEU A 109 -4.34 24.61 -3.16
N MET A 110 -5.60 24.87 -3.47
CA MET A 110 -5.99 25.99 -4.31
C MET A 110 -5.62 27.33 -3.71
N SER A 111 -5.67 27.46 -2.38
CA SER A 111 -5.31 28.69 -1.67
C SER A 111 -3.81 29.04 -1.75
N THR A 112 -2.97 28.13 -2.25
CA THR A 112 -1.54 28.36 -2.50
C THR A 112 -1.21 28.69 -3.97
N GLY A 113 -2.21 28.64 -4.85
CA GLY A 113 -2.03 28.87 -6.29
C GLY A 113 -1.88 27.59 -7.13
N CYS A 114 -2.03 26.41 -6.53
CA CYS A 114 -2.05 25.15 -7.28
C CYS A 114 -3.39 24.98 -8.02
N ASN A 115 -3.34 24.67 -9.30
CA ASN A 115 -4.50 24.15 -10.01
C ASN A 115 -4.73 22.69 -9.60
N VAL A 116 -5.99 22.27 -9.49
CA VAL A 116 -6.37 20.92 -9.07
C VAL A 116 -7.16 20.23 -10.17
N LYS A 117 -6.73 19.03 -10.54
CA LYS A 117 -7.51 18.07 -11.33
C LYS A 117 -7.98 16.93 -10.43
N ASP A 118 -9.28 16.87 -10.17
CA ASP A 118 -9.90 15.85 -9.33
C ASP A 118 -10.37 14.69 -10.19
N ILE A 119 -9.79 13.51 -9.99
CA ILE A 119 -10.18 12.27 -10.68
C ILE A 119 -11.18 11.42 -9.90
N GLY A 120 -11.64 11.90 -8.74
CA GLY A 120 -12.70 11.29 -7.93
C GLY A 120 -12.27 10.03 -7.19
N LEU A 121 -13.22 9.10 -7.03
CA LEU A 121 -13.00 7.79 -6.42
C LEU A 121 -12.10 6.95 -7.32
N CYS A 122 -10.96 6.51 -6.78
CA CYS A 122 -9.96 5.76 -7.55
C CYS A 122 -9.00 4.99 -6.62
N LEU A 123 -8.07 4.24 -7.21
CA LEU A 123 -6.99 3.55 -6.52
C LEU A 123 -5.74 4.43 -6.42
N SER A 124 -4.85 4.13 -5.46
CA SER A 124 -3.52 4.75 -5.38
C SER A 124 -2.74 4.64 -6.69
N PRO A 125 -2.61 3.45 -7.33
CA PRO A 125 -1.96 3.34 -8.64
C PRO A 125 -2.64 4.15 -9.73
N THR A 126 -3.97 4.34 -9.68
CA THR A 126 -4.66 5.20 -10.65
C THR A 126 -4.22 6.66 -10.56
N VAL A 127 -4.02 7.16 -9.31
CA VAL A 127 -3.51 8.52 -9.08
C VAL A 127 -2.08 8.66 -9.62
N TYR A 128 -1.21 7.69 -9.35
CA TYR A 128 0.16 7.72 -9.89
C TYR A 128 0.19 7.64 -11.43
N PHE A 129 -0.65 6.77 -12.00
CA PHE A 129 -0.80 6.63 -13.45
C PHE A 129 -1.29 7.92 -14.12
N SER A 130 -2.19 8.64 -13.46
CA SER A 130 -2.75 9.88 -14.00
C SER A 130 -1.68 10.95 -14.26
N GLN A 131 -0.61 10.97 -13.46
CA GLN A 131 0.52 11.89 -13.64
C GLN A 131 1.23 11.68 -15.00
N PHE A 132 1.23 10.45 -15.52
CA PHE A 132 1.80 10.14 -16.84
C PHE A 132 0.87 10.50 -17.98
N LYS A 133 -0.45 10.53 -17.75
CA LYS A 133 -1.45 10.76 -18.80
C LYS A 133 -1.95 12.20 -18.88
N LEU A 134 -2.07 12.88 -17.74
CA LEU A 134 -2.61 14.24 -17.65
C LEU A 134 -1.53 15.31 -17.50
N ASN A 135 -0.26 14.91 -17.54
CA ASN A 135 0.92 15.79 -17.45
C ASN A 135 0.82 16.78 -16.30
N SER A 136 0.73 16.27 -15.06
CA SER A 136 0.68 17.08 -13.84
C SER A 136 2.02 17.14 -13.12
N ASP A 137 2.20 18.18 -12.31
CA ASP A 137 3.42 18.43 -11.55
C ASP A 137 3.47 17.63 -10.25
N ALA A 138 2.28 17.31 -9.70
CA ALA A 138 2.18 16.60 -8.43
C ALA A 138 0.89 15.76 -8.36
N VAL A 139 0.85 14.85 -7.40
CA VAL A 139 -0.32 14.00 -7.10
C VAL A 139 -0.55 13.90 -5.60
N ALA A 140 -1.81 13.72 -5.22
CA ALA A 140 -2.19 13.37 -3.86
C ALA A 140 -3.35 12.35 -3.86
N MET A 141 -3.19 11.28 -3.09
CA MET A 141 -4.22 10.28 -2.86
C MET A 141 -4.70 10.33 -1.42
N ILE A 142 -5.99 10.60 -1.23
CA ILE A 142 -6.63 10.56 0.07
C ILE A 142 -7.00 9.11 0.37
N THR A 143 -6.29 8.48 1.28
CA THR A 143 -6.48 7.08 1.64
C THR A 143 -5.85 6.74 2.99
N ALA A 144 -6.44 5.79 3.68
CA ALA A 144 -5.81 5.15 4.82
C ALA A 144 -5.28 3.74 4.48
N SER A 145 -5.30 3.34 3.18
CA SER A 145 -4.86 2.03 2.69
C SER A 145 -5.56 0.90 3.48
N HIS A 146 -4.81 0.02 4.10
CA HIS A 146 -5.28 -1.11 4.89
C HIS A 146 -5.64 -0.79 6.35
N ASN A 147 -5.59 0.46 6.79
CA ASN A 147 -5.98 0.82 8.15
C ASN A 147 -7.48 0.60 8.39
N GLU A 148 -7.83 0.36 9.65
CA GLU A 148 -9.22 0.26 10.10
C GLU A 148 -10.01 1.55 9.83
N ASN A 149 -11.34 1.47 9.93
CA ASN A 149 -12.20 2.65 9.86
C ASN A 149 -11.88 3.65 10.97
N GLY A 150 -12.06 4.94 10.65
CA GLY A 150 -11.66 6.06 11.50
C GLY A 150 -10.28 6.63 11.13
N TRP A 151 -9.44 5.88 10.41
CA TRP A 151 -8.19 6.40 9.89
C TRP A 151 -8.36 7.09 8.55
N THR A 152 -7.68 8.23 8.38
CA THR A 152 -7.45 8.89 7.09
C THR A 152 -5.96 9.11 6.88
N GLY A 153 -5.58 9.37 5.64
CA GLY A 153 -4.20 9.67 5.29
C GLY A 153 -4.08 10.29 3.92
N ILE A 154 -2.87 10.67 3.57
CA ILE A 154 -2.57 11.28 2.29
C ILE A 154 -1.22 10.78 1.80
N LYS A 155 -1.22 10.10 0.65
CA LYS A 155 0.00 9.78 -0.09
C LYS A 155 0.25 10.90 -1.10
N MET A 156 1.41 11.53 -1.05
CA MET A 156 1.75 12.72 -1.84
C MET A 156 3.00 12.50 -2.66
N GLY A 157 3.08 13.11 -3.84
CA GLY A 157 4.25 13.05 -4.69
C GLY A 157 4.38 14.26 -5.61
N ILE A 158 5.59 14.78 -5.75
CA ILE A 158 5.90 15.92 -6.63
C ILE A 158 6.63 15.42 -7.88
N GLU A 159 7.38 14.35 -7.78
CA GLU A 159 8.07 13.75 -8.90
C GLU A 159 7.22 12.67 -9.56
N LYS A 160 7.36 12.53 -10.87
CA LYS A 160 6.51 11.66 -11.69
C LYS A 160 6.59 10.19 -11.27
N GLY A 161 5.46 9.64 -10.81
CA GLY A 161 5.36 8.27 -10.35
C GLY A 161 6.01 7.99 -8.99
N LEU A 162 6.54 9.01 -8.30
CA LEU A 162 7.17 8.87 -6.99
C LEU A 162 6.35 9.53 -5.89
N THR A 163 6.47 8.99 -4.69
CA THR A 163 5.85 9.55 -3.48
C THR A 163 6.92 10.12 -2.54
N HIS A 164 6.51 10.98 -1.61
CA HIS A 164 7.38 11.58 -0.62
C HIS A 164 8.22 10.53 0.12
N CYS A 165 9.42 10.91 0.51
CA CYS A 165 10.28 10.22 1.46
C CYS A 165 10.47 11.10 2.72
N LYS A 166 11.36 10.66 3.60
CA LYS A 166 11.58 11.26 4.92
C LYS A 166 11.83 12.78 4.87
N GLU A 167 12.65 13.21 3.92
CA GLU A 167 13.06 14.60 3.78
C GLU A 167 11.87 15.48 3.36
N GLU A 168 11.11 15.07 2.35
CA GLU A 168 9.93 15.80 1.89
C GLU A 168 8.82 15.81 2.96
N MET A 169 8.65 14.71 3.70
CA MET A 169 7.68 14.64 4.79
C MET A 169 8.08 15.50 5.98
N SER A 170 9.37 15.59 6.28
CA SER A 170 9.90 16.48 7.33
C SER A 170 9.71 17.96 6.98
N ASP A 171 9.97 18.34 5.73
CA ASP A 171 9.73 19.71 5.23
C ASP A 171 8.22 20.03 5.24
N LEU A 172 7.36 19.10 4.81
CA LEU A 172 5.91 19.27 4.88
C LEU A 172 5.44 19.52 6.32
N LYS A 173 5.91 18.70 7.26
CA LYS A 173 5.59 18.84 8.69
C LYS A 173 6.00 20.22 9.21
N ASP A 174 7.22 20.67 8.91
CA ASP A 174 7.71 21.99 9.32
C ASP A 174 6.86 23.13 8.73
N ILE A 175 6.54 23.06 7.44
CA ILE A 175 5.67 24.05 6.78
C ILE A 175 4.29 24.10 7.43
N VAL A 176 3.68 22.93 7.71
CA VAL A 176 2.31 22.86 8.24
C VAL A 176 2.24 23.32 9.69
N LEU A 177 3.16 22.85 10.54
CA LEU A 177 3.13 23.17 11.97
C LEU A 177 3.52 24.62 12.27
N ASN A 178 4.39 25.19 11.46
CA ASN A 178 4.82 26.59 11.58
C ASN A 178 4.08 27.57 10.63
N GLU A 179 3.03 27.09 9.95
CA GLU A 179 2.17 27.86 9.04
C GLU A 179 2.93 28.68 7.97
N LYS A 180 4.03 28.10 7.48
CA LYS A 180 4.91 28.74 6.46
C LYS A 180 4.30 28.65 5.04
N PHE A 181 3.02 29.01 4.92
CA PHE A 181 2.28 28.86 3.68
C PHE A 181 2.53 30.00 2.70
N VAL A 182 2.59 29.67 1.41
CA VAL A 182 2.44 30.66 0.35
C VAL A 182 0.94 30.90 0.09
N SER A 183 0.60 32.07 -0.46
CA SER A 183 -0.76 32.43 -0.82
C SER A 183 -0.89 32.54 -2.34
N GLY A 184 -2.03 32.13 -2.86
CA GLY A 184 -2.33 32.18 -4.28
C GLY A 184 -3.78 31.82 -4.56
N SER A 185 -4.12 31.66 -5.83
CA SER A 185 -5.47 31.24 -6.28
C SER A 185 -5.33 30.26 -7.43
N GLY A 186 -5.69 29.01 -7.19
CA GLY A 186 -5.72 27.94 -8.19
C GLY A 186 -7.12 27.73 -8.77
N LYS A 187 -7.17 26.94 -9.85
CA LYS A 187 -8.41 26.52 -10.51
C LYS A 187 -8.74 25.07 -10.15
N TYR A 188 -10.00 24.72 -10.14
CA TYR A 188 -10.50 23.35 -9.96
C TYR A 188 -11.10 22.83 -11.25
N GLU A 189 -10.75 21.60 -11.59
CA GLU A 189 -11.27 20.86 -12.73
C GLU A 189 -11.58 19.42 -12.31
N GLU A 190 -12.81 18.96 -12.53
CA GLU A 190 -13.19 17.55 -12.35
C GLU A 190 -12.88 16.78 -13.64
N ILE A 191 -12.07 15.73 -13.54
CA ILE A 191 -11.75 14.83 -14.65
C ILE A 191 -12.63 13.59 -14.57
N LYS A 192 -13.71 13.58 -15.27
CA LYS A 192 -14.64 12.44 -15.29
C LYS A 192 -14.05 11.24 -16.03
N GLU A 193 -14.43 10.06 -15.53
CA GLU A 193 -14.15 8.77 -16.19
C GLU A 193 -12.65 8.42 -16.38
N PHE A 194 -11.72 9.05 -15.64
CA PHE A 194 -10.31 8.73 -15.77
C PHE A 194 -10.01 7.25 -15.45
N ASN A 195 -10.82 6.63 -14.60
CA ASN A 195 -10.72 5.20 -14.29
C ASN A 195 -10.79 4.30 -15.53
N LYS A 196 -11.58 4.68 -16.55
CA LYS A 196 -11.63 3.94 -17.83
C LYS A 196 -10.30 3.94 -18.57
N VAL A 197 -9.52 5.02 -18.43
CA VAL A 197 -8.18 5.12 -19.05
C VAL A 197 -7.21 4.16 -18.36
N TYR A 198 -7.28 4.04 -17.03
CA TYR A 198 -6.48 3.10 -16.25
C TYR A 198 -6.86 1.64 -16.56
N ILE A 199 -8.17 1.31 -16.53
CA ILE A 199 -8.66 -0.02 -16.88
C ILE A 199 -8.23 -0.42 -18.29
N LYS A 200 -8.37 0.47 -19.28
CA LYS A 200 -7.92 0.24 -20.65
C LYS A 200 -6.41 -0.01 -20.74
N GLU A 201 -5.60 0.69 -19.92
CA GLU A 201 -4.16 0.48 -19.86
C GLU A 201 -3.83 -0.95 -19.41
N LEU A 202 -4.43 -1.42 -18.33
CA LEU A 202 -4.15 -2.74 -17.75
C LEU A 202 -4.76 -3.90 -18.55
N THR A 203 -5.79 -3.65 -19.37
CA THR A 203 -6.47 -4.68 -20.18
C THR A 203 -5.98 -4.78 -21.61
N LYS A 204 -4.88 -4.12 -21.97
CA LYS A 204 -4.31 -4.13 -23.33
C LYS A 204 -3.91 -5.53 -23.81
N ASN A 205 -3.31 -6.30 -22.93
CA ASN A 205 -2.84 -7.65 -23.23
C ASN A 205 -3.84 -8.67 -22.70
N LYS A 206 -4.07 -9.72 -23.49
CA LYS A 206 -4.97 -10.82 -23.10
C LYS A 206 -4.15 -12.07 -22.81
N LEU A 207 -4.63 -12.85 -21.86
CA LEU A 207 -4.10 -14.18 -21.58
C LEU A 207 -4.49 -15.15 -22.72
N LYS A 208 -3.65 -16.14 -22.93
CA LYS A 208 -3.93 -17.24 -23.88
C LYS A 208 -4.80 -18.31 -23.24
N LYS A 209 -4.62 -18.54 -21.94
CA LYS A 209 -5.39 -19.50 -21.13
C LYS A 209 -6.54 -18.81 -20.43
N LYS A 210 -7.63 -19.52 -20.26
CA LYS A 210 -8.74 -19.09 -19.42
C LYS A 210 -8.45 -19.52 -17.98
N LEU A 211 -7.89 -18.62 -17.16
CA LEU A 211 -7.66 -18.85 -15.74
C LEU A 211 -8.91 -18.53 -14.94
N LYS A 212 -9.26 -19.40 -13.98
CA LYS A 212 -10.31 -19.14 -13.00
C LYS A 212 -9.67 -18.51 -11.76
N VAL A 213 -10.07 -17.31 -11.42
CA VAL A 213 -9.44 -16.54 -10.33
C VAL A 213 -10.47 -16.04 -9.33
N VAL A 214 -10.12 -16.06 -8.04
CA VAL A 214 -10.88 -15.36 -7.00
C VAL A 214 -10.30 -13.97 -6.84
N ALA A 215 -11.13 -12.92 -6.90
CA ALA A 215 -10.77 -11.54 -6.59
C ALA A 215 -11.49 -11.12 -5.31
N ALA A 216 -10.74 -10.92 -4.23
CA ALA A 216 -11.24 -10.50 -2.93
C ALA A 216 -10.81 -9.06 -2.65
N CYS A 217 -11.76 -8.19 -2.33
CA CYS A 217 -11.52 -6.75 -2.18
C CYS A 217 -11.92 -6.20 -0.79
N GLY A 218 -12.42 -7.07 0.12
CA GLY A 218 -12.83 -6.67 1.47
C GLY A 218 -13.76 -5.46 1.51
N ASN A 219 -14.63 -5.34 0.50
CA ASN A 219 -15.55 -4.21 0.30
C ASN A 219 -14.85 -2.84 0.08
N GLY A 220 -13.53 -2.85 -0.15
CA GLY A 220 -12.72 -1.66 -0.42
C GLY A 220 -12.78 -1.19 -1.88
N THR A 221 -12.05 -0.12 -2.18
CA THR A 221 -12.06 0.55 -3.50
C THR A 221 -11.69 -0.39 -4.66
N ALA A 222 -10.81 -1.38 -4.41
CA ALA A 222 -10.40 -2.34 -5.43
C ALA A 222 -11.58 -3.14 -6.05
N GLY A 223 -12.71 -3.23 -5.34
CA GLY A 223 -13.90 -3.97 -5.79
C GLY A 223 -14.49 -3.50 -7.10
N ILE A 224 -14.39 -2.23 -7.43
CA ILE A 224 -14.88 -1.69 -8.73
C ILE A 224 -13.83 -1.74 -9.85
N PHE A 225 -12.62 -2.20 -9.58
CA PHE A 225 -11.53 -2.26 -10.56
C PHE A 225 -11.03 -3.67 -10.82
N ALA A 226 -10.70 -4.43 -9.78
CA ALA A 226 -10.03 -5.71 -9.90
C ALA A 226 -10.86 -6.74 -10.69
N PRO A 227 -12.17 -6.93 -10.42
CA PRO A 227 -12.98 -7.86 -11.22
C PRO A 227 -13.07 -7.45 -12.69
N GLU A 228 -13.28 -6.17 -12.99
CA GLU A 228 -13.40 -5.67 -14.36
C GLU A 228 -12.08 -5.86 -15.13
N ILE A 229 -10.95 -5.54 -14.51
CA ILE A 229 -9.63 -5.66 -15.15
C ILE A 229 -9.28 -7.13 -15.37
N LEU A 230 -9.48 -8.01 -14.37
CA LEU A 230 -9.17 -9.43 -14.49
C LEU A 230 -10.05 -10.13 -15.54
N LYS A 231 -11.37 -9.82 -15.60
CA LYS A 231 -12.23 -10.23 -16.70
C LYS A 231 -11.74 -9.67 -18.04
N GLY A 232 -11.33 -8.40 -18.01
CA GLY A 232 -10.80 -7.69 -19.16
C GLY A 232 -9.56 -8.34 -19.78
N ILE A 233 -8.71 -9.01 -19.03
CA ILE A 233 -7.56 -9.77 -19.57
C ILE A 233 -7.89 -11.21 -19.96
N GLY A 234 -9.12 -11.70 -19.69
CA GLY A 234 -9.60 -13.02 -20.11
C GLY A 234 -9.79 -14.04 -18.98
N CYS A 235 -9.69 -13.65 -17.71
CA CYS A 235 -9.97 -14.52 -16.58
C CYS A 235 -11.46 -14.79 -16.40
N ASP A 236 -11.77 -15.97 -15.86
CA ASP A 236 -13.06 -16.31 -15.25
C ASP A 236 -12.99 -15.89 -13.78
N VAL A 237 -13.69 -14.83 -13.40
CA VAL A 237 -13.52 -14.17 -12.11
C VAL A 237 -14.65 -14.49 -11.16
N ILE A 238 -14.29 -15.00 -9.99
CA ILE A 238 -15.17 -15.17 -8.83
C ILE A 238 -14.95 -13.96 -7.92
N GLU A 239 -15.98 -13.17 -7.75
CA GLU A 239 -15.96 -11.97 -6.91
C GLU A 239 -16.22 -12.32 -5.45
N LEU A 240 -15.33 -11.91 -4.55
CA LEU A 240 -15.46 -12.07 -3.11
C LEU A 240 -15.37 -10.69 -2.44
N ASP A 241 -16.48 -10.27 -1.80
CA ASP A 241 -16.59 -8.98 -1.11
C ASP A 241 -16.12 -7.78 -1.97
N CYS A 242 -16.55 -7.76 -3.26
CA CYS A 242 -16.21 -6.72 -4.23
C CYS A 242 -17.20 -5.54 -4.25
N ASN A 243 -18.39 -5.69 -3.65
CA ASN A 243 -19.31 -4.57 -3.51
C ASN A 243 -18.75 -3.54 -2.52
N LEU A 244 -18.83 -2.26 -2.87
CA LEU A 244 -18.36 -1.19 -2.00
C LEU A 244 -19.18 -1.10 -0.72
N ASP A 245 -18.54 -1.27 0.44
CA ASP A 245 -19.12 -1.02 1.75
C ASP A 245 -18.04 -0.48 2.69
N TYR A 246 -18.11 0.82 2.97
CA TYR A 246 -17.12 1.50 3.83
C TYR A 246 -17.13 1.03 5.29
N THR A 247 -18.07 0.18 5.70
CA THR A 247 -18.09 -0.39 7.05
C THR A 247 -17.14 -1.58 7.19
N PHE A 248 -16.70 -2.18 6.07
CA PHE A 248 -15.87 -3.38 6.01
C PHE A 248 -16.44 -4.51 6.88
N PRO A 249 -17.65 -5.03 6.57
CA PRO A 249 -18.47 -5.79 7.51
C PRO A 249 -17.90 -7.16 7.89
N ARG A 250 -17.02 -7.75 7.09
CA ARG A 250 -16.47 -9.09 7.36
C ARG A 250 -15.03 -9.01 7.89
N TYR A 251 -14.19 -8.29 7.22
CA TYR A 251 -12.77 -8.10 7.56
C TYR A 251 -12.27 -6.79 6.94
N ASN A 252 -11.19 -6.29 7.48
CA ASN A 252 -10.54 -5.11 6.91
C ASN A 252 -9.86 -5.50 5.58
N PRO A 253 -9.95 -4.69 4.50
CA PRO A 253 -9.26 -4.97 3.24
C PRO A 253 -7.73 -4.85 3.41
N ASN A 254 -7.12 -5.96 3.82
CA ASN A 254 -5.68 -6.07 4.07
C ASN A 254 -5.20 -7.47 3.67
N PRO A 255 -4.33 -7.61 2.66
CA PRO A 255 -3.82 -8.91 2.20
C PRO A 255 -2.88 -9.61 3.20
N GLU A 256 -2.61 -9.01 4.36
CA GLU A 256 -1.94 -9.64 5.50
C GLU A 256 -2.94 -10.05 6.61
N ASP A 257 -4.24 -9.79 6.44
CA ASP A 257 -5.29 -10.17 7.39
C ASP A 257 -5.66 -11.65 7.23
N MET A 258 -5.55 -12.41 8.32
CA MET A 258 -5.79 -13.86 8.30
C MET A 258 -7.24 -14.23 8.01
N GLU A 259 -8.23 -13.42 8.42
CA GLU A 259 -9.64 -13.67 8.10
C GLU A 259 -9.87 -13.51 6.60
N MET A 260 -9.34 -12.45 6.00
CA MET A 260 -9.40 -12.25 4.55
C MET A 260 -8.75 -13.40 3.79
N LEU A 261 -7.54 -13.83 4.20
CA LEU A 261 -6.80 -14.91 3.54
C LEU A 261 -7.52 -16.25 3.67
N HIS A 262 -8.12 -16.57 4.82
CA HIS A 262 -8.90 -17.78 5.02
C HIS A 262 -10.17 -17.83 4.15
N GLU A 263 -10.88 -16.70 4.01
CA GLU A 263 -12.05 -16.60 3.14
C GLU A 263 -11.69 -16.78 1.65
N ILE A 264 -10.55 -16.20 1.23
CA ILE A 264 -10.03 -16.42 -0.13
C ILE A 264 -9.69 -17.90 -0.33
N ALA A 265 -8.97 -18.52 0.61
CA ALA A 265 -8.58 -19.93 0.56
C ALA A 265 -9.78 -20.87 0.46
N LYS A 266 -10.83 -20.60 1.23
CA LYS A 266 -12.10 -21.31 1.16
C LYS A 266 -12.74 -21.15 -0.21
N CYS A 267 -12.87 -19.93 -0.71
CA CYS A 267 -13.47 -19.64 -2.01
C CYS A 267 -12.71 -20.29 -3.17
N VAL A 268 -11.36 -20.30 -3.12
CA VAL A 268 -10.51 -20.99 -4.10
C VAL A 268 -10.82 -22.48 -4.15
N LYS A 269 -10.89 -23.17 -2.99
CA LYS A 269 -11.16 -24.60 -2.89
C LYS A 269 -12.57 -24.95 -3.38
N GLU A 270 -13.59 -24.22 -2.93
CA GLU A 270 -14.99 -24.47 -3.28
C GLU A 270 -15.25 -24.33 -4.78
N ASN A 271 -14.51 -23.46 -5.44
CA ASN A 271 -14.69 -23.16 -6.85
C ASN A 271 -13.64 -23.81 -7.77
N ASN A 272 -12.68 -24.55 -7.22
CA ASN A 272 -11.53 -25.08 -7.96
C ASN A 272 -10.83 -23.98 -8.78
N ALA A 273 -10.56 -22.83 -8.17
CA ALA A 273 -9.89 -21.72 -8.83
C ALA A 273 -8.38 -21.99 -8.97
N ASP A 274 -7.76 -21.42 -9.99
CA ASP A 274 -6.32 -21.56 -10.25
C ASP A 274 -5.49 -20.73 -9.27
N VAL A 275 -6.06 -19.60 -8.79
CA VAL A 275 -5.41 -18.66 -7.87
C VAL A 275 -6.44 -17.75 -7.20
N GLY A 276 -6.16 -17.31 -5.96
CA GLY A 276 -6.91 -16.29 -5.27
C GLY A 276 -6.06 -15.04 -5.05
N PHE A 277 -6.67 -13.87 -5.22
CA PHE A 277 -6.06 -12.56 -4.98
C PHE A 277 -6.83 -11.80 -3.92
N GLY A 278 -6.11 -11.23 -2.93
CA GLY A 278 -6.63 -10.27 -1.97
C GLY A 278 -6.02 -8.90 -2.21
N PHE A 279 -6.84 -7.85 -2.27
CA PHE A 279 -6.39 -6.48 -2.48
C PHE A 279 -6.65 -5.62 -1.24
N ASP A 280 -5.77 -4.66 -0.96
CA ASP A 280 -6.01 -3.71 0.12
C ASP A 280 -6.96 -2.57 -0.28
N GLY A 281 -7.28 -1.72 0.69
CA GLY A 281 -8.35 -0.72 0.55
C GLY A 281 -8.16 0.29 -0.57
N ASP A 282 -6.93 0.58 -0.97
CA ASP A 282 -6.59 1.49 -2.08
C ASP A 282 -5.84 0.81 -3.24
N GLY A 283 -5.75 -0.52 -3.21
CA GLY A 283 -5.38 -1.36 -4.35
C GLY A 283 -3.92 -1.34 -4.76
N ASP A 284 -3.00 -0.92 -3.91
CA ASP A 284 -1.57 -0.94 -4.21
C ASP A 284 -0.83 -2.18 -3.71
N ARG A 285 -1.54 -3.08 -2.97
CA ARG A 285 -1.02 -4.38 -2.52
C ARG A 285 -1.83 -5.55 -3.04
N VAL A 286 -1.15 -6.71 -3.13
CA VAL A 286 -1.79 -7.98 -3.42
C VAL A 286 -1.30 -9.08 -2.49
N GLY A 287 -2.22 -9.87 -1.96
CA GLY A 287 -1.97 -11.18 -1.34
C GLY A 287 -2.37 -12.30 -2.32
N VAL A 288 -1.70 -13.44 -2.25
CA VAL A 288 -1.90 -14.54 -3.20
C VAL A 288 -2.13 -15.86 -2.48
N ILE A 289 -3.19 -16.55 -2.87
CA ILE A 289 -3.55 -17.91 -2.43
C ILE A 289 -3.39 -18.85 -3.63
N ASP A 290 -2.72 -19.99 -3.43
CA ASP A 290 -2.56 -21.00 -4.49
C ASP A 290 -3.85 -21.80 -4.75
N ASN A 291 -3.81 -22.63 -5.79
CA ASN A 291 -4.92 -23.49 -6.19
C ASN A 291 -5.30 -24.58 -5.15
N ASN A 292 -4.47 -24.81 -4.14
CA ASN A 292 -4.74 -25.71 -3.01
C ASN A 292 -5.31 -24.95 -1.80
N GLY A 293 -5.42 -23.60 -1.88
CA GLY A 293 -5.87 -22.75 -0.80
C GLY A 293 -4.78 -22.48 0.25
N ASN A 294 -3.50 -22.54 -0.14
CA ASN A 294 -2.40 -22.15 0.74
C ASN A 294 -2.01 -20.71 0.48
N GLU A 295 -1.80 -19.97 1.55
CA GLU A 295 -1.21 -18.62 1.48
C GLU A 295 0.23 -18.70 0.98
N ILE A 296 0.58 -17.81 0.06
CA ILE A 296 1.93 -17.68 -0.44
C ILE A 296 2.51 -16.33 -0.03
N PHE A 297 3.61 -16.36 0.70
CA PHE A 297 4.30 -15.13 1.07
C PHE A 297 4.68 -14.31 -0.18
N ALA A 298 4.44 -13.01 -0.11
CA ALA A 298 4.61 -12.09 -1.24
C ALA A 298 6.02 -12.13 -1.85
N ASP A 299 7.06 -12.33 -1.03
CA ASP A 299 8.44 -12.44 -1.52
C ASP A 299 8.70 -13.69 -2.37
N LYS A 300 7.99 -14.81 -2.11
CA LYS A 300 8.05 -16.01 -2.95
C LYS A 300 7.32 -15.81 -4.27
N ILE A 301 6.15 -15.16 -4.23
CA ILE A 301 5.46 -14.74 -5.45
C ILE A 301 6.32 -13.79 -6.28
N GLY A 302 6.93 -12.80 -5.64
CA GLY A 302 7.85 -11.87 -6.29
C GLY A 302 9.02 -12.59 -6.98
N LEU A 303 9.59 -13.62 -6.35
CA LEU A 303 10.65 -14.44 -6.96
C LEU A 303 10.15 -15.20 -8.19
N LEU A 304 8.97 -15.82 -8.13
CA LEU A 304 8.41 -16.53 -9.29
C LEU A 304 8.10 -15.57 -10.45
N ILE A 305 7.56 -14.39 -10.16
CA ILE A 305 7.35 -13.32 -11.16
C ILE A 305 8.70 -12.87 -11.74
N ALA A 306 9.72 -12.66 -10.90
CA ALA A 306 11.07 -12.27 -11.36
C ALA A 306 11.68 -13.33 -12.28
N ARG A 307 11.55 -14.63 -11.96
CA ARG A 307 11.97 -15.75 -12.86
C ARG A 307 11.25 -15.66 -14.21
N ASN A 308 9.92 -15.48 -14.19
CA ASN A 308 9.12 -15.39 -15.41
C ASN A 308 9.54 -14.18 -16.27
N ILE A 309 9.69 -13.02 -15.67
CA ILE A 309 10.16 -11.80 -16.34
C ILE A 309 11.57 -12.02 -16.93
N SER A 310 12.47 -12.65 -16.20
CA SER A 310 13.86 -12.86 -16.61
C SER A 310 14.00 -13.73 -17.86
N ASN A 311 13.02 -14.60 -18.15
CA ASN A 311 13.02 -15.43 -19.35
C ASN A 311 12.86 -14.61 -20.64
N THR A 312 12.16 -13.51 -20.58
CA THR A 312 11.92 -12.59 -21.73
C THR A 312 12.76 -11.32 -21.65
N HIS A 313 13.15 -10.91 -20.44
CA HIS A 313 13.94 -9.70 -20.19
C HIS A 313 15.24 -10.07 -19.45
N LYS A 314 16.21 -10.60 -20.20
CA LYS A 314 17.55 -10.93 -19.68
C LYS A 314 18.31 -9.66 -19.28
N ASN A 315 19.35 -9.82 -18.46
CA ASN A 315 20.18 -8.71 -17.94
C ASN A 315 19.41 -7.66 -17.10
N SER A 316 18.21 -8.00 -16.62
CA SER A 316 17.39 -7.10 -15.84
C SER A 316 17.87 -6.94 -14.40
N LYS A 317 17.49 -5.83 -13.77
CA LYS A 317 17.65 -5.61 -12.34
C LYS A 317 16.31 -5.78 -11.63
N PHE A 318 16.37 -6.30 -10.41
CA PHE A 318 15.25 -6.41 -9.48
C PHE A 318 15.63 -5.73 -8.16
N ILE A 319 14.75 -4.91 -7.64
CA ILE A 319 14.90 -4.31 -6.29
C ILE A 319 14.05 -5.13 -5.33
N VAL A 320 14.61 -5.53 -4.20
CA VAL A 320 13.92 -6.37 -3.22
C VAL A 320 14.13 -5.77 -1.83
N ASP A 321 13.10 -5.72 -1.00
CA ASP A 321 13.27 -5.22 0.34
C ASP A 321 14.07 -6.20 1.23
N VAL A 322 14.75 -5.66 2.24
CA VAL A 322 15.65 -6.46 3.13
C VAL A 322 14.91 -7.48 3.99
N LYS A 323 13.57 -7.42 4.09
CA LYS A 323 12.75 -8.40 4.79
C LYS A 323 12.40 -9.61 3.91
N SER A 324 12.59 -9.51 2.61
CA SER A 324 12.29 -10.56 1.65
C SER A 324 13.33 -11.68 1.67
N THR A 325 12.93 -12.84 1.12
CA THR A 325 13.76 -14.04 1.09
C THR A 325 15.11 -13.83 0.43
N GLY A 326 16.17 -14.43 0.97
CA GLY A 326 17.51 -14.46 0.38
C GLY A 326 17.60 -15.25 -0.93
N LEU A 327 16.54 -15.96 -1.32
CA LEU A 327 16.51 -16.74 -2.58
C LEU A 327 16.75 -15.89 -3.82
N PHE A 328 16.33 -14.63 -3.83
CA PHE A 328 16.58 -13.74 -4.98
C PHE A 328 18.07 -13.61 -5.32
N ALA A 329 18.95 -13.60 -4.32
CA ALA A 329 20.40 -13.50 -4.54
C ALA A 329 21.04 -14.83 -5.00
N SER A 330 20.45 -15.96 -4.61
CA SER A 330 21.00 -17.30 -4.91
C SER A 330 20.34 -17.97 -6.11
N ASP A 331 19.25 -17.42 -6.65
CA ASP A 331 18.41 -18.04 -7.67
C ASP A 331 19.17 -18.33 -8.97
N GLU A 332 19.16 -19.60 -9.38
CA GLU A 332 19.92 -20.06 -10.55
C GLU A 332 19.31 -19.58 -11.88
N ILE A 333 17.98 -19.43 -11.95
CA ILE A 333 17.30 -18.93 -13.16
C ILE A 333 17.65 -17.46 -13.38
N LEU A 334 17.59 -16.65 -12.31
CA LEU A 334 17.99 -15.25 -12.38
C LEU A 334 19.46 -15.10 -12.76
N LYS A 335 20.35 -15.92 -12.19
CA LYS A 335 21.79 -15.95 -12.54
C LYS A 335 22.02 -16.37 -14.00
N LYS A 336 21.36 -17.44 -14.46
CA LYS A 336 21.45 -17.92 -15.85
C LYS A 336 21.01 -16.85 -16.86
N ASN A 337 20.01 -16.05 -16.49
CA ASN A 337 19.51 -14.96 -17.31
C ASN A 337 20.29 -13.64 -17.09
N ASN A 338 21.42 -13.69 -16.36
CA ASN A 338 22.30 -12.56 -16.05
C ASN A 338 21.56 -11.39 -15.37
N CYS A 339 20.57 -11.70 -14.54
CA CYS A 339 19.82 -10.70 -13.78
C CYS A 339 20.54 -10.35 -12.48
N LYS A 340 20.34 -9.11 -12.01
CA LYS A 340 20.92 -8.61 -10.76
C LYS A 340 19.82 -8.29 -9.75
N THR A 341 19.99 -8.74 -8.51
CA THR A 341 19.13 -8.37 -7.40
C THR A 341 19.83 -7.37 -6.50
N VAL A 342 19.14 -6.30 -6.15
CA VAL A 342 19.59 -5.27 -5.21
C VAL A 342 18.64 -5.29 -4.02
N TYR A 343 19.14 -5.63 -2.83
CA TYR A 343 18.39 -5.51 -1.59
C TYR A 343 18.40 -4.07 -1.11
N TRP A 344 17.24 -3.55 -0.75
CA TRP A 344 17.07 -2.17 -0.34
C TRP A 344 16.21 -2.05 0.93
N LYS A 345 16.21 -0.89 1.55
CA LYS A 345 15.39 -0.62 2.74
C LYS A 345 13.91 -0.75 2.42
N THR A 346 13.15 -1.32 3.36
CA THR A 346 11.69 -1.49 3.27
C THR A 346 10.98 -0.13 3.25
N GLY A 347 9.90 -0.04 2.50
CA GLY A 347 9.00 1.10 2.39
C GLY A 347 8.70 1.44 0.94
N HIS A 348 7.41 1.45 0.59
CA HIS A 348 6.96 1.57 -0.80
C HIS A 348 7.56 2.78 -1.54
N SER A 349 7.74 3.92 -0.86
CA SER A 349 8.37 5.10 -1.47
C SER A 349 9.86 4.89 -1.75
N TYR A 350 10.56 4.16 -0.88
CA TYR A 350 11.98 3.86 -1.06
C TYR A 350 12.24 2.86 -2.18
N ILE A 351 11.43 1.80 -2.25
CA ILE A 351 11.55 0.81 -3.33
C ILE A 351 11.17 1.46 -4.66
N LYS A 352 10.10 2.23 -4.72
CA LYS A 352 9.65 2.97 -5.90
C LYS A 352 10.75 3.88 -6.47
N ARG A 353 11.40 4.67 -5.61
CA ARG A 353 12.54 5.51 -6.01
C ARG A 353 13.70 4.65 -6.50
N LYS A 354 14.05 3.59 -5.78
CA LYS A 354 15.17 2.73 -6.14
C LYS A 354 14.96 1.98 -7.46
N VAL A 355 13.73 1.52 -7.73
CA VAL A 355 13.35 0.93 -9.03
C VAL A 355 13.61 1.91 -10.18
N ASN A 356 13.25 3.18 -10.01
CA ASN A 356 13.47 4.21 -11.02
C ASN A 356 14.95 4.60 -11.15
N GLU A 357 15.65 4.83 -10.04
CA GLU A 357 17.09 5.18 -10.02
C GLU A 357 17.97 4.12 -10.70
N GLU A 358 17.71 2.84 -10.41
CA GLU A 358 18.46 1.73 -10.97
C GLU A 358 17.98 1.30 -12.36
N ASN A 359 16.92 1.93 -12.88
CA ASN A 359 16.21 1.47 -14.08
C ASN A 359 15.89 -0.03 -14.00
N ALA A 360 15.47 -0.47 -12.81
CA ALA A 360 15.11 -1.87 -12.57
C ALA A 360 13.76 -2.18 -13.22
N ILE A 361 13.60 -3.40 -13.74
CA ILE A 361 12.36 -3.80 -14.43
C ILE A 361 11.21 -4.04 -13.43
N ALA A 362 11.56 -4.48 -12.20
CA ALA A 362 10.58 -4.66 -11.14
C ALA A 362 11.20 -4.49 -9.75
N GLY A 363 10.34 -4.24 -8.77
CA GLY A 363 10.65 -4.25 -7.35
C GLY A 363 9.62 -5.06 -6.56
N PHE A 364 10.02 -5.62 -5.42
CA PHE A 364 9.19 -6.51 -4.61
C PHE A 364 9.39 -6.22 -3.12
N GLU A 365 8.29 -6.03 -2.39
CA GLU A 365 8.27 -5.97 -0.94
C GLU A 365 7.54 -7.17 -0.33
N LYS A 366 8.00 -7.62 0.82
CA LYS A 366 7.35 -8.70 1.59
C LYS A 366 5.91 -8.36 1.99
N SER A 367 5.57 -7.08 2.06
CA SER A 367 4.22 -6.57 2.37
C SER A 367 3.20 -6.66 1.22
N GLY A 368 3.61 -7.15 0.04
CA GLY A 368 2.74 -7.27 -1.13
C GLY A 368 2.71 -6.06 -2.07
N HIS A 369 3.52 -5.03 -1.83
CA HIS A 369 3.76 -3.97 -2.81
C HIS A 369 4.72 -4.46 -3.89
N PHE A 370 4.26 -4.53 -5.13
CA PHE A 370 5.09 -4.87 -6.28
C PHE A 370 5.08 -3.73 -7.28
N PHE A 371 6.24 -3.46 -7.82
CA PHE A 371 6.54 -2.32 -8.68
C PHE A 371 7.00 -2.85 -10.03
N PHE A 372 6.37 -2.41 -11.10
CA PHE A 372 6.77 -2.81 -12.44
C PHE A 372 7.10 -1.57 -13.26
N ASN A 373 8.31 -1.54 -13.81
CA ASN A 373 8.74 -0.47 -14.71
C ASN A 373 8.50 -0.88 -16.18
N LYS A 374 8.75 0.03 -17.11
CA LYS A 374 8.58 -0.26 -18.54
C LYS A 374 9.38 -1.52 -18.95
N PRO A 375 8.80 -2.38 -19.80
CA PRO A 375 7.50 -2.23 -20.49
C PRO A 375 6.31 -2.78 -19.69
N LEU A 376 6.49 -3.27 -18.46
CA LEU A 376 5.49 -3.98 -17.64
C LEU A 376 4.60 -3.03 -16.83
N GLY A 377 5.02 -1.79 -16.65
CA GLY A 377 4.32 -0.77 -15.86
C GLY A 377 5.02 0.58 -15.93
N PHE A 378 4.87 1.40 -14.88
CA PHE A 378 5.34 2.78 -14.83
C PHE A 378 6.26 3.07 -13.64
N GLY A 379 6.70 2.05 -12.91
CA GLY A 379 7.66 2.14 -11.81
C GLY A 379 7.04 2.39 -10.43
N PHE A 380 5.72 2.40 -10.30
CA PHE A 380 5.01 2.48 -9.03
C PHE A 380 4.35 1.14 -8.64
N ASP A 381 3.93 1.03 -7.38
CA ASP A 381 3.22 -0.11 -6.81
C ASP A 381 1.78 -0.18 -7.31
N ASP A 382 1.37 -1.39 -7.71
CA ASP A 382 0.05 -1.64 -8.28
C ASP A 382 -0.38 -3.08 -8.00
N GLY A 383 -1.32 -3.27 -7.07
CA GLY A 383 -1.79 -4.59 -6.66
C GLY A 383 -2.48 -5.33 -7.80
N ILE A 384 -3.25 -4.63 -8.65
CA ILE A 384 -3.96 -5.26 -9.77
C ILE A 384 -2.98 -5.64 -10.90
N ASN A 385 -2.02 -4.78 -11.22
CA ASN A 385 -0.95 -5.16 -12.16
C ASN A 385 -0.13 -6.34 -11.60
N SER A 386 0.07 -6.40 -10.30
CA SER A 386 0.73 -7.53 -9.64
C SER A 386 -0.04 -8.84 -9.85
N ALA A 387 -1.36 -8.83 -9.70
CA ALA A 387 -2.22 -9.97 -10.01
C ALA A 387 -2.13 -10.36 -11.51
N ILE A 388 -2.09 -9.38 -12.42
CA ILE A 388 -1.87 -9.61 -13.86
C ILE A 388 -0.53 -10.32 -14.10
N GLN A 389 0.55 -9.94 -13.41
CA GLN A 389 1.84 -10.60 -13.57
C GLN A 389 1.85 -12.04 -13.03
N VAL A 390 1.07 -12.34 -11.99
CA VAL A 390 0.83 -13.73 -11.55
C VAL A 390 0.03 -14.50 -12.62
N CYS A 391 -1.00 -13.89 -13.19
CA CYS A 391 -1.75 -14.51 -14.30
C CYS A 391 -0.84 -14.77 -15.52
N ASN A 392 0.02 -13.83 -15.90
CA ASN A 392 1.02 -14.00 -16.97
C ASN A 392 2.00 -15.14 -16.69
N LEU A 393 2.42 -15.31 -15.42
CA LEU A 393 3.24 -16.44 -14.98
C LEU A 393 2.50 -17.76 -15.25
N LEU A 394 1.24 -17.89 -14.82
CA LEU A 394 0.42 -19.10 -15.01
C LEU A 394 0.07 -19.34 -16.48
N ASP A 395 -0.14 -18.29 -17.26
CA ASP A 395 -0.38 -18.36 -18.70
C ASP A 395 0.81 -18.92 -19.47
N SER A 396 2.02 -18.59 -19.04
CA SER A 396 3.27 -19.00 -19.68
C SER A 396 3.72 -20.44 -19.38
N GLN A 397 3.10 -21.14 -18.40
CA GLN A 397 3.54 -22.43 -17.87
C GLN A 397 2.42 -23.44 -17.82
N SER A 398 2.76 -24.75 -17.82
CA SER A 398 1.79 -25.84 -17.65
C SER A 398 1.53 -26.20 -16.18
N HIS A 399 2.39 -25.77 -15.28
CA HIS A 399 2.30 -26.12 -13.85
C HIS A 399 1.32 -25.21 -13.10
N LYS A 400 0.66 -25.78 -12.11
CA LYS A 400 -0.16 -25.04 -11.15
C LYS A 400 0.73 -24.21 -10.21
N LEU A 401 0.16 -23.18 -9.61
CA LEU A 401 0.90 -22.29 -8.71
C LEU A 401 1.49 -23.02 -7.50
N SER A 402 0.73 -23.94 -6.89
CA SER A 402 1.21 -24.78 -5.78
C SER A 402 2.49 -25.54 -6.13
N SER A 403 2.54 -26.17 -7.32
CA SER A 403 3.73 -26.90 -7.78
C SER A 403 4.93 -26.00 -8.04
N LEU A 404 4.70 -24.77 -8.50
CA LEU A 404 5.79 -23.80 -8.66
C LEU A 404 6.40 -23.39 -7.32
N ILE A 405 5.59 -23.27 -6.27
CA ILE A 405 6.04 -22.96 -4.91
C ILE A 405 6.77 -24.16 -4.28
N GLU A 406 6.23 -25.37 -4.42
CA GLU A 406 6.85 -26.60 -3.91
C GLU A 406 8.26 -26.84 -4.49
N ASN A 407 8.50 -26.39 -5.72
CA ASN A 407 9.82 -26.47 -6.39
C ASN A 407 10.81 -25.38 -5.96
N LEU A 408 10.41 -24.43 -5.08
CA LEU A 408 11.36 -23.49 -4.50
C LEU A 408 12.17 -24.15 -3.38
N PRO A 409 13.43 -23.75 -3.19
CA PRO A 409 14.21 -24.19 -2.03
C PRO A 409 13.47 -23.86 -0.73
N THR A 410 13.51 -24.79 0.23
CA THR A 410 12.89 -24.60 1.54
C THR A 410 13.55 -23.42 2.25
N THR A 411 12.74 -22.51 2.74
CA THR A 411 13.15 -21.36 3.56
C THR A 411 12.30 -21.29 4.82
N TYR A 412 12.91 -20.84 5.90
CA TYR A 412 12.24 -20.59 7.16
C TYR A 412 12.02 -19.08 7.31
N GLN A 413 10.80 -18.69 7.65
CA GLN A 413 10.44 -17.29 7.86
C GLN A 413 9.73 -17.14 9.20
N SER A 414 9.96 -16.03 9.85
CA SER A 414 9.12 -15.59 10.98
C SER A 414 7.99 -14.71 10.45
N PRO A 415 6.84 -14.66 11.16
CA PRO A 415 5.86 -13.62 10.92
C PRO A 415 6.49 -12.24 11.15
N THR A 416 5.89 -11.20 10.59
CA THR A 416 6.27 -9.82 10.90
C THR A 416 5.93 -9.54 12.37
N MET A 417 6.94 -9.21 13.16
CA MET A 417 6.77 -8.88 14.57
C MET A 417 6.89 -7.37 14.76
N GLY A 418 5.91 -6.77 15.44
CA GLY A 418 5.90 -5.35 15.79
C GLY A 418 5.85 -5.18 17.32
N PRO A 419 6.98 -5.32 18.05
CA PRO A 419 6.98 -5.07 19.49
C PRO A 419 6.64 -3.61 19.76
N PHE A 420 5.92 -3.37 20.86
CA PHE A 420 5.55 -2.00 21.24
C PHE A 420 6.81 -1.16 21.47
N CYS A 421 6.85 0.00 20.87
CA CYS A 421 7.86 1.03 21.07
C CYS A 421 7.21 2.41 20.99
N LYS A 422 7.55 3.32 21.88
CA LYS A 422 7.05 4.69 21.79
C LYS A 422 7.66 5.40 20.58
N ASP A 423 6.87 6.27 19.94
CA ASP A 423 7.27 6.96 18.72
C ASP A 423 8.51 7.85 18.90
N ASP A 424 8.70 8.45 20.06
CA ASP A 424 9.86 9.28 20.41
C ASP A 424 11.13 8.47 20.73
N GLU A 425 10.99 7.18 21.08
CA GLU A 425 12.11 6.30 21.46
C GLU A 425 12.59 5.39 20.30
N LYS A 426 11.79 5.19 19.25
CA LYS A 426 12.00 4.17 18.22
C LYS A 426 13.36 4.25 17.51
N TYR A 427 13.86 5.45 17.21
CA TYR A 427 15.16 5.60 16.55
C TYR A 427 16.32 5.25 17.47
N LYS A 428 16.24 5.66 18.76
CA LYS A 428 17.24 5.32 19.76
C LYS A 428 17.30 3.82 20.01
N VAL A 429 16.15 3.15 20.10
CA VAL A 429 16.09 1.68 20.26
C VAL A 429 16.78 0.98 19.09
N ILE A 430 16.60 1.45 17.85
CA ILE A 430 17.27 0.89 16.68
C ILE A 430 18.78 1.14 16.72
N GLU A 431 19.24 2.32 17.09
CA GLU A 431 20.68 2.64 17.23
C GLU A 431 21.35 1.77 18.28
N ASP A 432 20.71 1.60 19.44
CA ASP A 432 21.20 0.72 20.50
C ASP A 432 21.27 -0.74 20.05
N LEU A 433 20.27 -1.21 19.29
CA LEU A 433 20.25 -2.55 18.73
C LEU A 433 21.38 -2.77 17.71
N ILE A 434 21.58 -1.82 16.79
CA ILE A 434 22.69 -1.85 15.82
C ILE A 434 24.03 -1.93 16.55
N THR A 435 24.21 -1.14 17.60
CA THR A 435 25.42 -1.14 18.43
C THR A 435 25.67 -2.50 19.07
N LYS A 436 24.63 -3.12 19.65
CA LYS A 436 24.71 -4.47 20.22
C LYS A 436 25.07 -5.52 19.17
N ILE A 437 24.44 -5.50 18.00
CA ILE A 437 24.72 -6.43 16.88
C ILE A 437 26.17 -6.28 16.40
N ASN A 438 26.67 -5.05 16.26
CA ASN A 438 28.04 -4.80 15.82
C ASN A 438 29.06 -5.30 16.88
N ASN A 439 28.75 -5.19 18.16
CA ASN A 439 29.59 -5.73 19.22
C ASN A 439 29.61 -7.27 19.21
N LEU A 440 28.48 -7.92 18.95
CA LEU A 440 28.39 -9.37 18.80
C LEU A 440 29.20 -9.86 17.58
N LYS A 441 29.14 -9.13 16.45
CA LYS A 441 29.98 -9.45 15.26
C LYS A 441 31.49 -9.39 15.58
N LYS A 442 31.94 -8.41 16.39
CA LYS A 442 33.34 -8.34 16.82
C LYS A 442 33.76 -9.49 17.72
N GLN A 443 32.84 -10.17 18.40
CA GLN A 443 33.07 -11.34 19.24
C GLN A 443 33.01 -12.67 18.48
N ASN A 444 33.14 -12.68 17.14
CA ASN A 444 33.10 -13.86 16.28
C ASN A 444 31.78 -14.64 16.27
N PHE A 445 30.67 -14.07 16.68
CA PHE A 445 29.35 -14.63 16.38
C PHE A 445 29.08 -14.52 14.88
N LYS A 446 28.88 -15.65 14.19
CA LYS A 446 28.46 -15.68 12.79
C LYS A 446 26.99 -15.23 12.69
N ILE A 447 26.77 -13.91 12.69
CA ILE A 447 25.49 -13.31 12.30
C ILE A 447 25.58 -13.10 10.77
N LYS A 448 24.83 -13.89 10.04
CA LYS A 448 24.67 -13.72 8.60
C LYS A 448 23.67 -12.63 8.30
#